data_3f89940e40fcf887341bd13780e1a043
#
_entry.id   3f89940e40fcf887341bd13780e1a043
#
_cell.length_a   1.000
_cell.length_b   1.000
_cell.length_c   1.000
_cell.angle_alpha   90.00
_cell.angle_beta   90.00
_cell.angle_gamma   90.00
#
_symmetry.space_group_name_H-M   'P 1'
#
loop_
_entity.id
_entity.type
_entity.pdbx_description
1 polymer ?
#
loop_
_entity_poly.entity_id
_entity_poly.type
_entity_poly.pdbx_seq_one_letter_code
_entity_poly.pdbx_strand_id
1 'polypeptide(L)'
;MANWQSGQLTKAGRDLQIKVEAGRCKLELTKIKLGDGTEDIGAIDALTDLVGPKAVFGISSVIAKDGMCTVTGVISSSNVTAAFYAREWGLFAKDPDIGEILYMISLDPNPESIPPKTAALKQAATYAMNIVVSNATHIEVKIDPAGLINASMLANGAGLVQRSTRYELGDILYDTQLARHDLRLECVQAGITAATLQDLSGVHLGDSITDGTVVWRVKRLYTIDGDMFEIDIDGGIMPTAEPHYSVNYELDEDGNIMPKAM
;
A
#
# COMPACT_ATOMS: atom_id res chain seq x y z
N MET A 1 2.90 11.27 15.07
CA MET A 1 3.65 10.02 14.85
C MET A 1 3.26 9.04 15.93
N ALA A 2 2.87 7.84 15.56
CA ALA A 2 2.57 6.77 16.51
C ALA A 2 3.79 6.53 17.43
N ASN A 3 3.53 6.33 18.71
CA ASN A 3 4.57 6.13 19.72
C ASN A 3 4.38 4.78 20.42
N TRP A 4 4.52 3.71 19.62
CA TRP A 4 4.36 2.36 20.11
C TRP A 4 5.37 2.03 21.21
N GLN A 5 4.85 1.50 22.32
CA GLN A 5 5.68 0.94 23.38
C GLN A 5 6.36 -0.34 22.90
N SER A 6 7.39 -0.77 23.61
CA SER A 6 8.05 -2.06 23.32
C SER A 6 7.02 -3.20 23.40
N GLY A 7 7.01 -4.07 22.39
CA GLY A 7 6.13 -5.21 22.35
C GLY A 7 6.38 -6.17 23.54
N GLN A 8 5.32 -6.66 24.14
CA GLN A 8 5.36 -7.58 25.27
C GLN A 8 4.71 -8.91 24.90
N LEU A 9 5.39 -10.01 25.23
CA LEU A 9 4.84 -11.35 25.08
C LEU A 9 3.72 -11.60 26.08
N THR A 10 2.60 -12.16 25.59
CA THR A 10 1.58 -12.74 26.48
C THR A 10 2.13 -13.98 27.19
N LYS A 11 1.39 -14.53 28.16
CA LYS A 11 1.75 -15.81 28.77
C LYS A 11 1.83 -16.92 27.70
N ALA A 12 0.82 -17.02 26.84
CA ALA A 12 0.81 -18.01 25.75
C ALA A 12 1.97 -17.79 24.76
N GLY A 13 2.32 -16.52 24.49
CA GLY A 13 3.47 -16.17 23.66
C GLY A 13 4.80 -16.65 24.27
N ARG A 14 5.01 -16.45 25.55
CA ARG A 14 6.21 -16.96 26.26
C ARG A 14 6.26 -18.49 26.26
N ASP A 15 5.12 -19.15 26.51
CA ASP A 15 5.05 -20.62 26.51
C ASP A 15 5.40 -21.17 25.11
N LEU A 16 4.93 -20.53 24.03
CA LEU A 16 5.31 -20.86 22.65
C LEU A 16 6.80 -20.59 22.40
N GLN A 17 7.33 -19.45 22.86
CA GLN A 17 8.75 -19.12 22.72
C GLN A 17 9.66 -20.19 23.32
N ILE A 18 9.31 -20.71 24.52
CA ILE A 18 10.04 -21.81 25.17
C ILE A 18 10.03 -23.06 24.29
N LYS A 19 8.91 -23.41 23.66
CA LYS A 19 8.81 -24.56 22.73
C LYS A 19 9.73 -24.39 21.53
N VAL A 20 9.76 -23.17 20.95
CA VAL A 20 10.62 -22.83 19.82
C VAL A 20 12.10 -22.94 20.20
N GLU A 21 12.50 -22.35 21.31
CA GLU A 21 13.89 -22.40 21.79
C GLU A 21 14.35 -23.82 22.14
N ALA A 22 13.43 -24.65 22.65
CA ALA A 22 13.68 -26.07 22.88
C ALA A 22 13.70 -26.91 21.59
N GLY A 23 13.53 -26.32 20.42
CA GLY A 23 13.51 -26.98 19.10
C GLY A 23 12.31 -27.91 18.90
N ARG A 24 11.23 -27.75 19.68
CA ARG A 24 10.01 -28.57 19.57
C ARG A 24 9.11 -28.16 18.40
N CYS A 25 9.15 -26.89 18.01
CA CYS A 25 8.39 -26.36 16.90
C CYS A 25 9.12 -25.14 16.30
N LYS A 26 8.64 -24.68 15.17
CA LYS A 26 9.02 -23.38 14.60
C LYS A 26 8.06 -22.31 15.08
N LEU A 27 8.50 -21.05 15.11
CA LEU A 27 7.62 -19.90 15.33
C LEU A 27 6.87 -19.58 14.02
N GLU A 28 5.62 -19.99 13.93
CA GLU A 28 4.74 -19.73 12.78
C GLU A 28 3.90 -18.48 13.07
N LEU A 29 4.30 -17.33 12.52
CA LEU A 29 3.56 -16.06 12.62
C LEU A 29 2.42 -16.06 11.59
N THR A 30 1.21 -15.67 12.00
CA THR A 30 0.00 -15.83 11.18
C THR A 30 -0.61 -14.53 10.70
N LYS A 31 -0.80 -13.55 11.56
CA LYS A 31 -1.47 -12.30 11.25
C LYS A 31 -1.15 -11.20 12.25
N ILE A 32 -1.57 -10.01 11.92
CA ILE A 32 -1.53 -8.82 12.76
C ILE A 32 -2.95 -8.32 12.96
N LYS A 33 -3.26 -7.85 14.18
CA LYS A 33 -4.49 -7.10 14.45
C LYS A 33 -4.16 -5.72 15.01
N LEU A 34 -4.99 -4.73 14.67
CA LEU A 34 -5.07 -3.44 15.36
C LEU A 34 -6.38 -3.33 16.12
N GLY A 35 -6.33 -2.66 17.25
CA GLY A 35 -7.47 -2.42 18.12
C GLY A 35 -7.47 -1.04 18.75
N ASP A 36 -8.58 -0.69 19.40
CA ASP A 36 -8.76 0.55 20.14
C ASP A 36 -8.94 0.34 21.66
N GLY A 37 -8.66 -0.86 22.15
CA GLY A 37 -8.69 -1.17 23.56
C GLY A 37 -7.75 -0.29 24.39
N THR A 38 -8.09 -0.12 25.67
CA THR A 38 -7.34 0.71 26.63
C THR A 38 -6.85 -0.13 27.80
N GLU A 39 -6.22 -1.24 27.51
CA GLU A 39 -5.77 -2.18 28.54
C GLU A 39 -4.57 -1.63 29.32
N ASP A 40 -4.49 -2.02 30.58
CA ASP A 40 -3.31 -1.75 31.40
C ASP A 40 -2.22 -2.79 31.11
N ILE A 41 -0.96 -2.34 31.02
CA ILE A 41 0.22 -3.18 30.79
C ILE A 41 0.26 -4.40 31.76
N GLY A 42 -0.29 -4.25 32.98
CA GLY A 42 -0.36 -5.34 33.98
C GLY A 42 -1.26 -6.52 33.61
N ALA A 43 -2.21 -6.34 32.67
CA ALA A 43 -3.17 -7.37 32.29
C ALA A 43 -2.77 -8.15 31.03
N ILE A 44 -1.72 -7.74 30.31
CA ILE A 44 -1.27 -8.32 29.03
C ILE A 44 -1.03 -9.83 29.11
N ASP A 45 -0.55 -10.30 30.22
CA ASP A 45 -0.23 -11.73 30.41
C ASP A 45 -1.41 -12.66 30.18
N ALA A 46 -2.61 -12.24 30.55
CA ALA A 46 -3.82 -13.05 30.46
C ALA A 46 -4.58 -12.89 29.12
N LEU A 47 -4.13 -11.97 28.27
CA LEU A 47 -4.83 -11.70 27.01
C LEU A 47 -4.70 -12.87 26.03
N THR A 48 -5.82 -13.26 25.44
CA THR A 48 -5.91 -14.24 24.36
C THR A 48 -6.20 -13.61 23.01
N ASP A 49 -6.68 -12.35 23.01
CA ASP A 49 -6.92 -11.49 21.85
C ASP A 49 -6.73 -10.03 22.28
N LEU A 50 -6.79 -9.08 21.36
CA LEU A 50 -6.89 -7.66 21.67
C LEU A 50 -8.19 -7.39 22.44
N VAL A 51 -8.19 -6.36 23.27
CA VAL A 51 -9.37 -5.97 24.06
C VAL A 51 -10.43 -5.35 23.14
N GLY A 52 -10.01 -4.53 22.18
CA GLY A 52 -10.89 -3.87 21.23
C GLY A 52 -10.50 -4.11 19.77
N PRO A 53 -10.52 -5.36 19.24
CA PRO A 53 -10.05 -5.63 17.88
C PRO A 53 -10.90 -4.90 16.83
N LYS A 54 -10.27 -4.20 15.88
CA LYS A 54 -10.92 -3.41 14.82
C LYS A 54 -10.51 -3.82 13.42
N ALA A 55 -9.25 -4.16 13.21
CA ALA A 55 -8.74 -4.51 11.90
C ALA A 55 -7.79 -5.70 11.98
N VAL A 56 -7.85 -6.56 10.96
CA VAL A 56 -6.96 -7.73 10.78
C VAL A 56 -6.26 -7.55 9.44
N PHE A 57 -4.96 -7.80 9.42
CA PHE A 57 -4.18 -7.77 8.19
C PHE A 57 -3.04 -8.78 8.24
N GLY A 58 -2.56 -9.16 7.06
CA GLY A 58 -1.49 -10.13 6.92
C GLY A 58 -0.11 -9.55 7.19
N ILE A 59 0.85 -10.43 7.43
CA ILE A 59 2.26 -10.09 7.53
C ILE A 59 2.80 -9.89 6.12
N SER A 60 3.41 -8.72 5.86
CA SER A 60 3.96 -8.36 4.55
C SER A 60 5.43 -8.73 4.40
N SER A 61 6.21 -8.65 5.48
CA SER A 61 7.60 -9.09 5.48
C SER A 61 8.09 -9.46 6.88
N VAL A 62 9.12 -10.29 6.90
CA VAL A 62 9.87 -10.62 8.11
C VAL A 62 11.35 -10.61 7.77
N ILE A 63 12.10 -9.78 8.48
CA ILE A 63 13.53 -9.63 8.29
C ILE A 63 14.25 -9.98 9.59
N ALA A 64 15.05 -11.03 9.53
CA ALA A 64 15.91 -11.43 10.67
C ALA A 64 17.31 -10.86 10.46
N LYS A 65 17.78 -10.05 11.42
CA LYS A 65 19.11 -9.46 11.41
C LYS A 65 19.61 -9.27 12.85
N ASP A 66 20.86 -9.62 13.09
CA ASP A 66 21.58 -9.37 14.37
C ASP A 66 20.82 -9.86 15.63
N GLY A 67 20.17 -11.03 15.54
CA GLY A 67 19.41 -11.61 16.67
C GLY A 67 18.04 -10.96 16.91
N MET A 68 17.64 -10.04 16.07
CA MET A 68 16.31 -9.45 16.03
C MET A 68 15.55 -9.88 14.78
N CYS A 69 14.25 -9.98 14.92
CA CYS A 69 13.34 -10.21 13.80
C CYS A 69 12.35 -9.06 13.73
N THR A 70 12.34 -8.34 12.61
CA THR A 70 11.39 -7.28 12.34
C THR A 70 10.23 -7.83 11.54
N VAL A 71 9.05 -7.83 12.12
CA VAL A 71 7.79 -8.25 11.49
C VAL A 71 7.05 -7.01 11.03
N THR A 72 6.72 -6.95 9.75
CA THR A 72 6.05 -5.80 9.15
C THR A 72 4.69 -6.20 8.58
N GLY A 73 3.70 -5.35 8.79
CA GLY A 73 2.40 -5.45 8.14
C GLY A 73 1.95 -4.09 7.61
N VAL A 74 1.17 -4.11 6.55
CA VAL A 74 0.59 -2.91 5.95
C VAL A 74 -0.92 -2.96 6.11
N ILE A 75 -1.48 -1.93 6.77
CA ILE A 75 -2.93 -1.74 6.83
C ILE A 75 -3.36 -0.72 5.77
N SER A 76 -4.46 -1.02 5.10
CA SER A 76 -5.16 -0.05 4.25
C SER A 76 -6.50 0.30 4.87
N SER A 77 -6.81 1.59 4.92
CA SER A 77 -8.13 2.06 5.34
C SER A 77 -9.27 1.54 4.45
N SER A 78 -8.96 1.01 3.27
CA SER A 78 -9.94 0.39 2.36
C SER A 78 -10.72 -0.76 2.99
N ASN A 79 -10.15 -1.42 3.99
CA ASN A 79 -10.77 -2.55 4.71
C ASN A 79 -11.33 -2.15 6.08
N VAL A 80 -11.25 -0.86 6.45
CA VAL A 80 -11.72 -0.36 7.75
C VAL A 80 -13.16 0.10 7.64
N THR A 81 -14.06 -0.52 8.39
CA THR A 81 -15.49 -0.23 8.32
C THR A 81 -15.86 1.09 9.04
N ALA A 82 -15.29 1.34 10.21
CA ALA A 82 -15.50 2.54 11.00
C ALA A 82 -14.15 3.10 11.48
N ALA A 83 -14.03 4.43 11.59
CA ALA A 83 -12.82 5.03 12.13
C ALA A 83 -12.53 4.55 13.55
N PHE A 84 -11.27 4.35 13.88
CA PHE A 84 -10.84 3.99 15.23
C PHE A 84 -9.44 4.54 15.52
N TYR A 85 -9.06 4.56 16.79
CA TYR A 85 -7.71 4.92 17.22
C TYR A 85 -6.89 3.65 17.41
N ALA A 86 -5.76 3.54 16.70
CA ALA A 86 -4.90 2.36 16.77
C ALA A 86 -4.08 2.35 18.08
N ARG A 87 -4.69 1.88 19.18
CA ARG A 87 -4.10 1.80 20.52
C ARG A 87 -3.38 0.49 20.80
N GLU A 88 -3.85 -0.59 20.19
CA GLU A 88 -3.35 -1.94 20.35
C GLU A 88 -2.82 -2.45 19.02
N TRP A 89 -1.65 -3.07 19.05
CA TRP A 89 -1.04 -3.78 17.93
C TRP A 89 -0.66 -5.18 18.40
N GLY A 90 -1.35 -6.21 17.91
CA GLY A 90 -1.14 -7.60 18.28
C GLY A 90 -0.58 -8.44 17.17
N LEU A 91 0.47 -9.19 17.46
CA LEU A 91 1.06 -10.20 16.59
C LEU A 91 0.56 -11.59 17.02
N PHE A 92 0.03 -12.36 16.07
CA PHE A 92 -0.51 -13.68 16.30
C PHE A 92 0.43 -14.75 15.75
N ALA A 93 0.47 -15.88 16.44
CA ALA A 93 1.25 -17.04 16.05
C ALA A 93 0.44 -18.32 16.26
N LYS A 94 0.85 -19.39 15.60
CA LYS A 94 0.26 -20.72 15.76
C LYS A 94 1.07 -21.54 16.74
N ASP A 95 0.44 -21.91 17.84
CA ASP A 95 0.96 -22.92 18.77
C ASP A 95 0.51 -24.32 18.32
N PRO A 96 1.41 -25.31 18.25
CA PRO A 96 1.06 -26.64 17.77
C PRO A 96 0.02 -27.37 18.63
N ASP A 97 -0.08 -27.05 19.93
CA ASP A 97 -0.93 -27.75 20.87
C ASP A 97 -2.31 -27.11 21.04
N ILE A 98 -2.37 -25.76 20.98
CA ILE A 98 -3.59 -25.00 21.30
C ILE A 98 -4.13 -24.16 20.14
N GLY A 99 -3.44 -24.09 19.00
CA GLY A 99 -3.86 -23.34 17.82
C GLY A 99 -3.35 -21.90 17.80
N GLU A 100 -4.13 -20.99 17.24
CA GLU A 100 -3.73 -19.59 17.10
C GLU A 100 -3.81 -18.84 18.43
N ILE A 101 -2.75 -18.13 18.78
CA ILE A 101 -2.62 -17.35 20.02
C ILE A 101 -2.22 -15.91 19.75
N LEU A 102 -2.57 -15.00 20.65
CA LEU A 102 -1.93 -13.69 20.72
C LEU A 102 -0.52 -13.89 21.29
N TYR A 103 0.48 -13.76 20.41
CA TYR A 103 1.88 -13.98 20.75
C TYR A 103 2.49 -12.79 21.49
N MET A 104 2.29 -11.60 20.91
CA MET A 104 2.87 -10.34 21.40
C MET A 104 1.90 -9.20 21.18
N ILE A 105 1.91 -8.22 22.07
CA ILE A 105 1.13 -6.99 21.96
C ILE A 105 2.02 -5.77 22.22
N SER A 106 1.74 -4.68 21.53
CA SER A 106 2.28 -3.36 21.78
C SER A 106 1.13 -2.37 21.94
N LEU A 107 1.30 -1.38 22.79
CA LEU A 107 0.31 -0.35 23.09
C LEU A 107 0.85 1.01 22.66
N ASP A 108 -0.05 1.88 22.16
CA ASP A 108 0.27 3.27 21.85
C ASP A 108 -0.54 4.21 22.75
N PRO A 109 0.12 4.96 23.67
CA PRO A 109 -0.57 5.92 24.51
C PRO A 109 -1.03 7.18 23.75
N ASN A 110 -0.49 7.43 22.54
CA ASN A 110 -0.84 8.56 21.70
C ASN A 110 -1.28 8.09 20.28
N PRO A 111 -2.37 7.31 20.19
CA PRO A 111 -2.73 6.59 18.99
C PRO A 111 -3.13 7.52 17.85
N GLU A 112 -2.76 7.10 16.64
CA GLU A 112 -3.24 7.70 15.40
C GLU A 112 -4.65 7.21 15.06
N SER A 113 -5.45 8.09 14.44
CA SER A 113 -6.76 7.72 13.93
C SER A 113 -6.64 7.04 12.58
N ILE A 114 -7.21 5.87 12.44
CA ILE A 114 -7.34 5.14 11.17
C ILE A 114 -8.70 5.49 10.57
N PRO A 115 -8.75 6.13 9.39
CA PRO A 115 -10.01 6.51 8.76
C PRO A 115 -10.77 5.30 8.20
N PRO A 116 -12.10 5.39 8.02
CA PRO A 116 -12.89 4.33 7.43
C PRO A 116 -12.72 4.29 5.90
N LYS A 117 -13.15 3.18 5.30
CA LYS A 117 -13.15 3.01 3.84
C LYS A 117 -13.98 4.06 3.08
N THR A 118 -14.90 4.73 3.76
CA THR A 118 -15.74 5.81 3.19
C THR A 118 -15.08 7.18 3.22
N ALA A 119 -13.90 7.32 3.86
CA ALA A 119 -13.18 8.59 3.87
C ALA A 119 -12.70 8.97 2.47
N ALA A 120 -12.74 10.27 2.16
CA ALA A 120 -12.30 10.81 0.88
C ALA A 120 -10.81 10.56 0.63
N LEU A 121 -9.97 10.65 1.69
CA LEU A 121 -8.56 10.29 1.63
C LEU A 121 -8.37 8.87 2.16
N LYS A 122 -7.86 7.99 1.29
CA LYS A 122 -7.42 6.66 1.69
C LYS A 122 -6.07 6.76 2.37
N GLN A 123 -5.92 6.04 3.46
CA GLN A 123 -4.66 5.96 4.19
C GLN A 123 -4.13 4.54 4.16
N ALA A 124 -2.86 4.38 3.89
CA ALA A 124 -2.12 3.16 4.12
C ALA A 124 -1.02 3.45 5.15
N ALA A 125 -0.90 2.59 6.14
CA ALA A 125 0.12 2.71 7.17
C ALA A 125 0.89 1.38 7.28
N THR A 126 2.19 1.50 7.46
CA THR A 126 3.07 0.35 7.71
C THR A 126 3.36 0.27 9.20
N TYR A 127 3.09 -0.88 9.77
CA TYR A 127 3.39 -1.18 11.16
C TYR A 127 4.50 -2.22 11.23
N ALA A 128 5.52 -1.95 12.01
CA ALA A 128 6.64 -2.85 12.22
C ALA A 128 6.85 -3.11 13.72
N MET A 129 7.10 -4.36 14.09
CA MET A 129 7.42 -4.77 15.45
C MET A 129 8.70 -5.59 15.43
N ASN A 130 9.60 -5.26 16.34
CA ASN A 130 10.81 -6.03 16.56
C ASN A 130 10.57 -7.09 17.65
N ILE A 131 10.88 -8.34 17.32
CA ILE A 131 10.89 -9.43 18.25
C ILE A 131 12.32 -9.95 18.41
N VAL A 132 12.73 -10.23 19.63
CA VAL A 132 14.01 -10.87 19.90
C VAL A 132 13.81 -12.37 19.84
N VAL A 133 14.53 -13.04 18.94
CA VAL A 133 14.52 -14.49 18.80
C VAL A 133 15.95 -14.99 18.87
N SER A 134 16.25 -15.80 19.85
CA SER A 134 17.61 -16.30 20.10
C SER A 134 18.14 -17.19 18.97
N ASN A 135 17.26 -17.72 18.12
CA ASN A 135 17.63 -18.56 16.99
C ASN A 135 16.75 -18.28 15.76
N ALA A 136 17.22 -17.38 14.90
CA ALA A 136 16.51 -16.93 13.68
C ALA A 136 16.22 -18.05 12.66
N THR A 137 16.87 -19.22 12.78
CA THR A 137 16.68 -20.36 11.87
C THR A 137 15.35 -21.10 12.07
N HIS A 138 14.62 -20.81 13.13
CA HIS A 138 13.36 -21.48 13.49
C HIS A 138 12.11 -20.63 13.29
N ILE A 139 12.20 -19.52 12.54
CA ILE A 139 11.04 -18.68 12.23
C ILE A 139 10.47 -19.12 10.89
N GLU A 140 9.21 -19.53 10.87
CA GLU A 140 8.42 -19.76 9.68
C GLU A 140 7.35 -18.69 9.59
N VAL A 141 7.28 -18.01 8.44
CA VAL A 141 6.32 -16.94 8.24
C VAL A 141 5.43 -17.32 7.08
N LYS A 142 4.15 -17.40 7.36
CA LYS A 142 3.15 -17.43 6.31
C LYS A 142 2.90 -16.00 5.85
N ILE A 143 3.64 -15.56 4.84
CA ILE A 143 3.32 -14.30 4.16
C ILE A 143 1.94 -14.47 3.53
N ASP A 144 0.97 -13.72 4.05
CA ASP A 144 -0.33 -13.64 3.44
C ASP A 144 -0.20 -12.75 2.19
N PRO A 145 -0.51 -13.26 0.98
CA PRO A 145 -0.55 -12.43 -0.23
C PRO A 145 -1.46 -11.19 -0.08
N ALA A 146 -2.47 -11.26 0.79
CA ALA A 146 -3.31 -10.11 1.14
C ALA A 146 -2.60 -9.08 2.03
N GLY A 147 -1.54 -9.48 2.74
CA GLY A 147 -0.68 -8.57 3.53
C GLY A 147 0.43 -7.92 2.71
N LEU A 148 0.73 -8.45 1.53
CA LEU A 148 1.52 -7.73 0.54
C LEU A 148 0.71 -6.54 0.04
N ILE A 149 1.39 -5.49 -0.41
CA ILE A 149 0.75 -4.44 -1.21
C ILE A 149 0.07 -5.18 -2.36
N ASN A 150 -1.21 -5.47 -2.20
CA ASN A 150 -1.94 -6.14 -3.26
C ASN A 150 -2.11 -5.17 -4.44
N ALA A 151 -2.38 -5.72 -5.61
CA ALA A 151 -2.56 -4.92 -6.82
C ALA A 151 -3.63 -3.83 -6.62
N SER A 152 -4.66 -4.06 -5.78
CA SER A 152 -5.67 -3.06 -5.44
C SER A 152 -5.12 -1.92 -4.58
N MET A 153 -4.24 -2.19 -3.63
CA MET A 153 -3.61 -1.15 -2.81
C MET A 153 -2.63 -0.31 -3.63
N LEU A 154 -1.85 -0.97 -4.48
CA LEU A 154 -0.95 -0.31 -5.43
C LEU A 154 -1.74 0.49 -6.45
N ALA A 155 -2.84 -0.03 -6.93
CA ALA A 155 -3.71 0.60 -7.91
C ALA A 155 -4.43 1.83 -7.35
N ASN A 156 -4.98 1.75 -6.14
CA ASN A 156 -5.59 2.89 -5.46
C ASN A 156 -4.57 3.99 -5.12
N GLY A 157 -3.28 3.62 -4.94
CA GLY A 157 -2.17 4.57 -4.72
C GLY A 157 -1.41 4.99 -5.97
N ALA A 158 -1.44 4.18 -7.03
CA ALA A 158 -0.66 4.38 -8.26
C ALA A 158 -1.49 4.74 -9.49
N GLY A 159 -2.79 4.93 -9.35
CA GLY A 159 -3.68 5.25 -10.47
C GLY A 159 -3.79 4.11 -11.50
N LEU A 160 -3.83 2.85 -11.05
CA LEU A 160 -4.05 1.69 -11.93
C LEU A 160 -5.54 1.37 -12.09
N VAL A 161 -5.93 0.98 -13.29
CA VAL A 161 -7.29 0.50 -13.57
C VAL A 161 -7.58 -0.79 -12.82
N GLN A 162 -8.69 -0.82 -12.10
CA GLN A 162 -9.21 -1.99 -11.38
C GLN A 162 -10.34 -2.64 -12.15
N ARG A 163 -10.48 -3.96 -12.04
CA ARG A 163 -11.63 -4.69 -12.61
C ARG A 163 -12.86 -4.60 -11.70
N SER A 164 -14.04 -4.67 -12.30
CA SER A 164 -15.33 -4.58 -11.58
C SER A 164 -15.44 -3.35 -10.68
N THR A 165 -14.82 -2.26 -11.05
CA THR A 165 -14.70 -1.03 -10.26
C THR A 165 -15.37 0.13 -11.01
N ARG A 166 -16.08 0.98 -10.24
CA ARG A 166 -16.72 2.18 -10.77
C ARG A 166 -15.69 3.30 -10.93
N TYR A 167 -15.77 3.98 -12.08
CA TYR A 167 -14.99 5.17 -12.41
C TYR A 167 -15.89 6.31 -12.82
N GLU A 168 -15.44 7.53 -12.52
CA GLU A 168 -16.14 8.77 -12.81
C GLU A 168 -15.48 9.51 -13.98
N LEU A 169 -16.24 10.41 -14.58
CA LEU A 169 -15.75 11.23 -15.71
C LEU A 169 -14.51 12.02 -15.31
N GLY A 170 -13.47 11.93 -16.11
CA GLY A 170 -12.20 12.64 -15.88
C GLY A 170 -11.17 11.86 -15.07
N ASP A 171 -11.47 10.65 -14.55
CA ASP A 171 -10.46 9.80 -13.92
C ASP A 171 -9.37 9.44 -14.93
N ILE A 172 -8.10 9.60 -14.54
CA ILE A 172 -6.93 9.30 -15.39
C ILE A 172 -6.10 8.20 -14.72
N LEU A 173 -5.99 7.06 -15.39
CA LEU A 173 -5.41 5.85 -14.83
C LEU A 173 -4.46 5.17 -15.81
N TYR A 174 -3.59 4.31 -15.29
CA TYR A 174 -2.75 3.41 -16.08
C TYR A 174 -3.35 1.99 -16.07
N ASP A 175 -3.35 1.32 -17.22
CA ASP A 175 -3.64 -0.11 -17.31
C ASP A 175 -2.36 -0.85 -17.71
N THR A 176 -2.05 -1.94 -17.00
CA THR A 176 -0.84 -2.75 -17.22
C THR A 176 -0.82 -3.47 -18.58
N GLN A 177 -1.97 -3.54 -19.26
CA GLN A 177 -2.09 -4.12 -20.59
C GLN A 177 -1.72 -3.13 -21.71
N LEU A 178 -1.53 -1.84 -21.39
CA LEU A 178 -1.05 -0.87 -22.37
C LEU A 178 0.38 -1.19 -22.80
N ALA A 179 0.62 -1.29 -24.12
CA ALA A 179 1.93 -1.59 -24.68
C ALA A 179 3.00 -0.52 -24.36
N ARG A 180 2.57 0.69 -24.05
CA ARG A 180 3.45 1.84 -23.80
C ARG A 180 3.18 2.45 -22.44
N HIS A 181 4.25 2.66 -21.67
CA HIS A 181 4.18 3.21 -20.30
C HIS A 181 3.87 4.71 -20.22
N ASP A 182 3.98 5.43 -21.34
CA ASP A 182 3.61 6.85 -21.44
C ASP A 182 2.12 7.07 -21.71
N LEU A 183 1.35 6.02 -21.97
CA LEU A 183 -0.08 6.11 -22.19
C LEU A 183 -0.88 6.01 -20.87
N ARG A 184 -2.05 6.66 -20.88
CA ARG A 184 -3.04 6.63 -19.79
C ARG A 184 -4.43 6.49 -20.38
N LEU A 185 -5.34 5.99 -19.58
CA LEU A 185 -6.76 5.92 -19.86
C LEU A 185 -7.48 7.02 -19.11
N GLU A 186 -8.14 7.93 -19.85
CA GLU A 186 -9.03 8.95 -19.29
C GLU A 186 -10.47 8.47 -19.40
N CYS A 187 -11.19 8.45 -18.30
CA CYS A 187 -12.61 8.11 -18.28
C CYS A 187 -13.41 9.22 -18.97
N VAL A 188 -13.96 8.92 -20.14
CA VAL A 188 -14.82 9.83 -20.91
C VAL A 188 -16.30 9.48 -20.80
N GLN A 189 -16.62 8.33 -20.24
CA GLN A 189 -17.96 7.94 -19.83
C GLN A 189 -17.87 7.13 -18.54
N ALA A 190 -18.51 7.62 -17.49
CA ALA A 190 -18.56 6.95 -16.19
C ALA A 190 -19.26 5.60 -16.26
N GLY A 191 -18.77 4.63 -15.48
CA GLY A 191 -19.34 3.29 -15.48
C GLY A 191 -18.57 2.32 -14.61
N ILE A 192 -18.72 1.03 -14.85
CA ILE A 192 -18.05 -0.06 -14.14
C ILE A 192 -17.22 -0.87 -15.15
N THR A 193 -15.95 -1.08 -14.86
CA THR A 193 -15.05 -1.90 -15.69
C THR A 193 -15.49 -3.36 -15.73
N ALA A 194 -15.18 -4.05 -16.82
CA ALA A 194 -15.41 -5.49 -16.94
C ALA A 194 -14.64 -6.28 -15.87
N ALA A 195 -15.12 -7.49 -15.56
CA ALA A 195 -14.43 -8.39 -14.63
C ALA A 195 -13.13 -8.98 -15.22
N THR A 196 -13.01 -9.07 -16.54
CA THR A 196 -11.87 -9.62 -17.25
C THR A 196 -10.95 -8.52 -17.74
N LEU A 197 -9.64 -8.84 -17.80
CA LEU A 197 -8.64 -7.96 -18.41
C LEU A 197 -8.93 -7.81 -19.91
N GLN A 198 -8.72 -6.59 -20.40
CA GLN A 198 -8.81 -6.28 -21.83
C GLN A 198 -7.42 -6.36 -22.46
N ASP A 199 -7.33 -6.81 -23.69
CA ASP A 199 -6.08 -6.71 -24.45
C ASP A 199 -5.95 -5.28 -25.01
N LEU A 200 -5.00 -4.53 -24.46
CA LEU A 200 -4.72 -3.14 -24.85
C LEU A 200 -3.37 -3.01 -25.57
N SER A 201 -2.76 -4.12 -26.01
CA SER A 201 -1.45 -4.15 -26.64
C SER A 201 -1.40 -3.41 -28.00
N GLY A 202 -2.54 -3.38 -28.70
CA GLY A 202 -2.67 -2.71 -30.01
C GLY A 202 -3.25 -1.30 -29.96
N VAL A 203 -3.41 -0.71 -28.78
CA VAL A 203 -4.11 0.57 -28.61
C VAL A 203 -3.18 1.76 -28.83
N HIS A 204 -3.67 2.80 -29.51
CA HIS A 204 -2.93 3.99 -29.89
C HIS A 204 -3.48 5.23 -29.19
N LEU A 205 -2.68 6.30 -29.20
CA LEU A 205 -3.07 7.61 -28.69
C LEU A 205 -4.33 8.12 -29.42
N GLY A 206 -5.35 8.53 -28.65
CA GLY A 206 -6.62 9.01 -29.16
C GLY A 206 -7.71 7.95 -29.30
N ASP A 207 -7.38 6.67 -29.21
CA ASP A 207 -8.34 5.58 -29.30
C ASP A 207 -9.38 5.65 -28.17
N SER A 208 -10.59 5.19 -28.45
CA SER A 208 -11.65 5.01 -27.48
C SER A 208 -11.87 3.52 -27.20
N ILE A 209 -11.89 3.14 -25.92
CA ILE A 209 -11.98 1.75 -25.46
C ILE A 209 -13.21 1.61 -24.59
N THR A 210 -14.07 0.64 -24.89
CA THR A 210 -15.18 0.27 -24.02
C THR A 210 -14.77 -0.89 -23.13
N ASP A 211 -14.83 -0.70 -21.81
CA ASP A 211 -14.46 -1.66 -20.79
C ASP A 211 -15.59 -1.83 -19.77
N GLY A 212 -16.43 -2.85 -19.98
CA GLY A 212 -17.70 -2.95 -19.26
C GLY A 212 -18.68 -1.86 -19.68
N THR A 213 -19.03 -0.98 -18.76
CA THR A 213 -19.87 0.22 -19.03
C THR A 213 -19.08 1.53 -19.05
N VAL A 214 -17.77 1.47 -18.71
CA VAL A 214 -16.85 2.62 -18.81
C VAL A 214 -16.39 2.79 -20.27
N VAL A 215 -16.23 4.03 -20.71
CA VAL A 215 -15.51 4.33 -21.94
C VAL A 215 -14.27 5.14 -21.58
N TRP A 216 -13.15 4.65 -22.04
CA TRP A 216 -11.83 5.26 -21.89
C TRP A 216 -11.40 5.94 -23.18
N ARG A 217 -10.66 7.04 -23.06
CA ARG A 217 -9.86 7.62 -24.12
C ARG A 217 -8.39 7.48 -23.80
N VAL A 218 -7.59 7.03 -24.78
CA VAL A 218 -6.14 6.90 -24.61
C VAL A 218 -5.48 8.26 -24.78
N LYS A 219 -4.73 8.68 -23.75
CA LYS A 219 -3.96 9.93 -23.78
C LYS A 219 -2.52 9.69 -23.30
N ARG A 220 -1.64 10.65 -23.48
CA ARG A 220 -0.30 10.62 -22.90
C ARG A 220 -0.32 11.01 -21.43
N LEU A 221 0.58 10.43 -20.63
CA LEU A 221 0.81 10.80 -19.23
C LEU A 221 1.24 12.28 -19.11
N TYR A 222 2.08 12.69 -20.05
CA TYR A 222 2.50 14.08 -20.19
C TYR A 222 2.23 14.51 -21.61
N THR A 223 1.44 15.54 -21.79
CA THR A 223 1.70 16.50 -22.84
C THR A 223 2.81 17.37 -22.26
N ILE A 224 3.98 17.36 -22.88
CA ILE A 224 4.88 18.49 -22.72
C ILE A 224 4.16 19.61 -23.46
N ASP A 225 3.31 20.32 -22.74
CA ASP A 225 2.86 21.63 -23.19
C ASP A 225 4.12 22.47 -23.17
N GLY A 226 4.44 23.11 -24.28
CA GLY A 226 5.57 24.03 -24.35
C GLY A 226 5.52 25.13 -23.29
N ASP A 227 4.38 25.28 -22.62
CA ASP A 227 4.14 26.21 -21.52
C ASP A 227 4.71 25.75 -20.17
N MET A 228 5.15 24.50 -20.04
CA MET A 228 5.66 23.96 -18.77
C MET A 228 7.17 24.10 -18.60
N PHE A 229 7.90 24.31 -19.69
CA PHE A 229 9.36 24.37 -19.67
C PHE A 229 9.85 25.47 -20.59
N GLU A 230 10.89 26.19 -20.16
CA GLU A 230 11.62 27.15 -20.98
C GLU A 230 13.09 26.71 -21.09
N ILE A 231 13.74 27.15 -22.15
CA ILE A 231 15.19 26.94 -22.32
C ILE A 231 15.87 28.19 -21.77
N ASP A 232 16.77 28.01 -20.80
CA ASP A 232 17.57 29.09 -20.26
C ASP A 232 18.64 29.56 -21.24
N ILE A 233 19.34 30.64 -20.90
CA ILE A 233 20.35 31.26 -21.74
C ILE A 233 21.55 30.34 -22.02
N ASP A 234 21.74 29.31 -21.20
CA ASP A 234 22.82 28.31 -21.29
C ASP A 234 22.34 27.03 -22.02
N GLY A 235 21.10 27.00 -22.48
CA GLY A 235 20.49 25.84 -23.19
C GLY A 235 19.93 24.75 -22.25
N GLY A 236 19.83 25.01 -20.95
CA GLY A 236 19.19 24.13 -19.97
C GLY A 236 17.67 24.20 -20.04
N ILE A 237 16.98 23.05 -19.86
CA ILE A 237 15.52 23.02 -19.78
C ILE A 237 15.12 23.31 -18.33
N MET A 238 14.36 24.40 -18.12
CA MET A 238 13.88 24.81 -16.81
C MET A 238 12.35 24.83 -16.76
N PRO A 239 11.72 24.55 -15.60
CA PRO A 239 10.28 24.77 -15.41
C PRO A 239 9.98 26.27 -15.56
N THR A 240 8.94 26.62 -16.32
CA THR A 240 8.46 28.00 -16.41
C THR A 240 7.93 28.46 -15.05
N ALA A 241 8.40 29.61 -14.57
CA ALA A 241 7.97 30.21 -13.30
C ALA A 241 6.57 30.83 -13.38
N GLU A 242 6.04 31.07 -14.60
CA GLU A 242 4.69 31.58 -14.84
C GLU A 242 4.05 30.94 -16.09
N PRO A 243 2.75 30.57 -16.06
CA PRO A 243 2.10 29.78 -17.11
C PRO A 243 1.55 30.66 -18.25
N HIS A 244 2.35 31.52 -18.86
CA HIS A 244 1.84 32.41 -19.91
C HIS A 244 2.83 32.61 -21.03
N TYR A 245 3.15 31.62 -21.86
CA TYR A 245 3.53 31.85 -23.27
C TYR A 245 3.64 30.49 -23.97
N SER A 246 2.74 30.22 -24.92
CA SER A 246 2.85 29.11 -25.86
C SER A 246 4.04 29.33 -26.78
N VAL A 247 5.19 28.82 -26.45
CA VAL A 247 6.33 28.78 -27.36
C VAL A 247 6.19 27.53 -28.21
N ASN A 248 5.79 27.67 -29.45
CA ASN A 248 5.83 26.58 -30.41
C ASN A 248 7.28 26.32 -30.79
N TYR A 249 7.78 25.14 -30.50
CA TYR A 249 9.09 24.69 -30.93
C TYR A 249 8.98 23.81 -32.18
N GLU A 250 10.01 23.85 -33.02
CA GLU A 250 10.19 22.94 -34.15
C GLU A 250 11.61 22.33 -34.09
N LEU A 251 11.80 21.21 -34.73
CA LEU A 251 13.13 20.63 -34.88
C LEU A 251 13.79 21.19 -36.12
N ASP A 252 15.04 21.59 -36.02
CA ASP A 252 15.88 21.93 -37.19
C ASP A 252 16.31 20.64 -37.94
N GLU A 253 17.02 20.83 -39.06
CA GLU A 253 17.49 19.72 -39.92
C GLU A 253 18.47 18.78 -39.19
N ASP A 254 19.10 19.24 -38.10
CA ASP A 254 20.03 18.48 -37.24
C ASP A 254 19.35 17.85 -36.05
N GLY A 255 18.03 18.05 -35.88
CA GLY A 255 17.25 17.47 -34.77
C GLY A 255 17.27 18.29 -33.47
N ASN A 256 17.76 19.53 -33.49
CA ASN A 256 17.73 20.41 -32.33
C ASN A 256 16.36 21.10 -32.20
N ILE A 257 15.96 21.38 -30.96
CA ILE A 257 14.71 22.06 -30.64
C ILE A 257 14.91 23.57 -30.88
N MET A 258 14.14 24.15 -31.80
CA MET A 258 14.18 25.58 -32.14
C MET A 258 12.83 26.23 -31.86
N PRO A 259 12.79 27.50 -31.39
CA PRO A 259 11.55 28.23 -31.26
C PRO A 259 10.99 28.52 -32.67
N LYS A 260 9.70 28.24 -32.86
CA LYS A 260 9.01 28.52 -34.12
C LYS A 260 8.89 30.02 -34.32
N ALA A 261 9.38 30.53 -35.43
CA ALA A 261 9.21 31.95 -35.77
C ALA A 261 7.73 32.30 -35.86
N MET A 262 7.33 33.37 -35.17
CA MET A 262 5.97 33.93 -35.25
C MET A 262 5.69 34.54 -36.62
#